data_fb8a3b215fc5b5389d90e370966ca40a
#
_entry.id   fb8a3b215fc5b5389d90e370966ca40a
#
_cell.length_a   1.000
_cell.length_b   1.000
_cell.length_c   1.000
_cell.angle_alpha   90.00
_cell.angle_beta   90.00
_cell.angle_gamma   90.00
#
_symmetry.space_group_name_H-M   'P 1'
#
loop_
_entity.id
_entity.type
_entity.pdbx_description
1 polymer ?
#
loop_
_entity_poly.entity_id
_entity_poly.type
_entity_poly.pdbx_seq_one_letter_code
_entity_poly.pdbx_strand_id
1 'polypeptide(L)'
;MASDLYLGVDWSSGSWFAVALASSGFDHAAVYDGIGDLWHRYEDRATQILVDIPIGLLEDQEDGRRCDALAHEVLGPRSASVFTPPVREATRKRRYPAAKRVNERKSGRGLSKQAFAISDGISEVDELLQNVPEARAALAESHPEVCFRALAGEPLEHSKKKAGGYAERMRALASFDPDAPPTVQAAAEAADGADVAVDDVLDAVVLAYAARPGPGKIYSLPPDPPTDAEGLPMRIVYRALESLPE
;
A
#
# COMPACT_ATOMS: atom_id res chain seq x y z
N MET A 1 -26.23 -2.71 -13.66
CA MET A 1 -25.01 -1.88 -13.70
C MET A 1 -23.99 -2.61 -12.85
N ALA A 2 -22.75 -2.76 -13.31
CA ALA A 2 -21.70 -3.33 -12.48
C ALA A 2 -21.53 -2.43 -11.24
N SER A 3 -21.36 -3.01 -10.06
CA SER A 3 -21.14 -2.25 -8.82
C SER A 3 -19.72 -1.68 -8.82
N ASP A 4 -19.58 -0.43 -8.36
CA ASP A 4 -18.29 0.17 -8.11
C ASP A 4 -17.52 -0.66 -7.07
N LEU A 5 -16.25 -0.90 -7.33
CA LEU A 5 -15.37 -1.64 -6.45
C LEU A 5 -14.25 -0.74 -5.86
N TYR A 6 -13.91 -1.02 -4.64
CA TYR A 6 -12.85 -0.39 -3.86
C TYR A 6 -11.88 -1.47 -3.42
N LEU A 7 -10.63 -1.36 -3.83
CA LEU A 7 -9.65 -2.41 -3.61
C LEU A 7 -8.55 -1.97 -2.66
N GLY A 8 -8.14 -2.92 -1.81
CA GLY A 8 -6.87 -2.88 -1.11
C GLY A 8 -5.99 -3.99 -1.63
N VAL A 9 -4.74 -3.67 -1.94
CA VAL A 9 -3.82 -4.58 -2.61
C VAL A 9 -2.48 -4.58 -1.89
N ASP A 10 -2.00 -5.77 -1.58
CA ASP A 10 -0.70 -6.00 -0.96
C ASP A 10 0.21 -6.83 -1.87
N TRP A 11 1.52 -6.52 -1.85
CA TRP A 11 2.54 -7.27 -2.56
C TRP A 11 3.18 -8.31 -1.64
N SER A 12 2.92 -9.57 -1.91
CA SER A 12 3.45 -10.67 -1.10
C SER A 12 4.06 -11.77 -1.95
N SER A 13 5.26 -12.20 -1.59
CA SER A 13 5.92 -13.36 -2.17
C SER A 13 6.02 -13.38 -3.71
N GLY A 14 6.02 -12.20 -4.36
CA GLY A 14 6.10 -12.08 -5.82
C GLY A 14 4.75 -12.12 -6.52
N SER A 15 3.66 -11.94 -5.80
CA SER A 15 2.28 -11.86 -6.31
C SER A 15 1.50 -10.72 -5.61
N TRP A 16 0.35 -10.39 -6.15
CA TRP A 16 -0.54 -9.34 -5.65
C TRP A 16 -1.77 -9.97 -5.01
N PHE A 17 -1.95 -9.78 -3.72
CA PHE A 17 -3.18 -10.16 -3.04
C PHE A 17 -4.12 -8.97 -2.99
N ALA A 18 -5.32 -9.11 -3.54
CA ALA A 18 -6.32 -8.06 -3.62
C ALA A 18 -7.60 -8.45 -2.86
N VAL A 19 -8.10 -7.49 -2.08
CA VAL A 19 -9.42 -7.55 -1.44
C VAL A 19 -10.31 -6.50 -2.08
N ALA A 20 -11.45 -6.91 -2.61
CA ALA A 20 -12.43 -6.04 -3.25
C ALA A 20 -13.66 -5.87 -2.36
N LEU A 21 -14.04 -4.62 -2.11
CA LEU A 21 -15.27 -4.23 -1.45
C LEU A 21 -16.20 -3.52 -2.42
N ALA A 22 -17.45 -3.91 -2.43
CA ALA A 22 -18.54 -3.11 -3.00
C ALA A 22 -19.08 -2.13 -1.92
N SER A 23 -19.97 -1.23 -2.32
CA SER A 23 -20.67 -0.35 -1.35
C SER A 23 -21.43 -1.15 -0.29
N SER A 24 -21.90 -2.36 -0.62
CA SER A 24 -22.64 -3.27 0.29
C SER A 24 -21.75 -4.10 1.21
N GLY A 25 -20.43 -4.07 1.06
CA GLY A 25 -19.48 -4.86 1.86
C GLY A 25 -18.53 -5.70 1.01
N PHE A 26 -18.02 -6.80 1.59
CA PHE A 26 -17.09 -7.71 0.91
C PHE A 26 -17.68 -8.29 -0.38
N ASP A 27 -16.92 -8.19 -1.48
CA ASP A 27 -17.27 -8.77 -2.78
C ASP A 27 -16.46 -10.06 -3.00
N HIS A 28 -15.13 -9.96 -3.05
CA HIS A 28 -14.24 -11.12 -3.13
C HIS A 28 -12.78 -10.74 -2.77
N ALA A 29 -11.93 -11.76 -2.68
CA ALA A 29 -10.48 -11.60 -2.65
C ALA A 29 -9.81 -12.58 -3.62
N ALA A 30 -8.66 -12.22 -4.17
CA ALA A 30 -7.93 -13.05 -5.12
C ALA A 30 -6.44 -12.69 -5.18
N VAL A 31 -5.64 -13.64 -5.69
CA VAL A 31 -4.20 -13.46 -5.96
C VAL A 31 -3.98 -13.29 -7.46
N TYR A 32 -3.08 -12.40 -7.83
CA TYR A 32 -2.69 -12.11 -9.21
C TYR A 32 -1.18 -12.21 -9.37
N ASP A 33 -0.73 -12.79 -10.47
CA ASP A 33 0.70 -12.94 -10.77
C ASP A 33 1.37 -11.61 -11.15
N GLY A 34 0.59 -10.63 -11.67
CA GLY A 34 1.08 -9.32 -12.06
C GLY A 34 0.06 -8.22 -11.82
N ILE A 35 0.54 -6.98 -11.59
CA ILE A 35 -0.33 -5.81 -11.43
C ILE A 35 -1.12 -5.50 -12.72
N GLY A 36 -0.59 -5.87 -13.89
CA GLY A 36 -1.28 -5.75 -15.17
C GLY A 36 -2.52 -6.64 -15.26
N ASP A 37 -2.43 -7.88 -14.76
CA ASP A 37 -3.58 -8.82 -14.71
C ASP A 37 -4.64 -8.32 -13.74
N LEU A 38 -4.21 -7.80 -12.58
CA LEU A 38 -5.10 -7.16 -11.62
C LEU A 38 -5.79 -5.96 -12.25
N TRP A 39 -5.04 -5.06 -12.90
CA TRP A 39 -5.61 -3.89 -13.57
C TRP A 39 -6.66 -4.31 -14.62
N HIS A 40 -6.31 -5.20 -15.53
CA HIS A 40 -7.22 -5.69 -16.57
C HIS A 40 -8.51 -6.31 -16.00
N ARG A 41 -8.43 -6.95 -14.82
CA ARG A 41 -9.61 -7.52 -14.15
C ARG A 41 -10.59 -6.46 -13.65
N TYR A 42 -10.07 -5.27 -13.29
CA TYR A 42 -10.86 -4.26 -12.56
C TYR A 42 -10.98 -2.91 -13.27
N GLU A 43 -10.30 -2.68 -14.40
CA GLU A 43 -10.23 -1.38 -15.08
C GLU A 43 -11.61 -0.71 -15.34
N ASP A 44 -12.65 -1.49 -15.62
CA ASP A 44 -14.00 -1.01 -15.88
C ASP A 44 -14.86 -0.87 -14.59
N ARG A 45 -14.36 -1.31 -13.43
CA ARG A 45 -15.15 -1.43 -12.20
C ARG A 45 -14.53 -0.78 -10.99
N ALA A 46 -13.21 -0.62 -10.95
CA ALA A 46 -12.52 -0.05 -9.82
C ALA A 46 -12.69 1.46 -9.78
N THR A 47 -13.29 1.96 -8.71
CA THR A 47 -13.33 3.40 -8.41
C THR A 47 -12.04 3.85 -7.74
N GLN A 48 -11.48 3.01 -6.87
CA GLN A 48 -10.24 3.29 -6.16
C GLN A 48 -9.51 1.98 -5.85
N ILE A 49 -8.21 1.95 -6.13
CA ILE A 49 -7.29 0.87 -5.76
C ILE A 49 -6.20 1.48 -4.88
N LEU A 50 -6.12 1.06 -3.63
CA LEU A 50 -5.03 1.40 -2.73
C LEU A 50 -4.04 0.25 -2.67
N VAL A 51 -2.77 0.54 -2.94
CA VAL A 51 -1.73 -0.48 -3.05
C VAL A 51 -0.59 -0.19 -2.06
N ASP A 52 -0.15 -1.24 -1.33
CA ASP A 52 1.02 -1.15 -0.41
C ASP A 52 2.33 -1.25 -1.20
N ILE A 53 2.52 -0.31 -2.10
CA ILE A 53 3.75 -0.18 -2.89
C ILE A 53 4.04 1.31 -3.14
N PRO A 54 5.31 1.74 -3.02
CA PRO A 54 5.70 3.11 -3.34
C PRO A 54 5.38 3.52 -4.78
N ILE A 55 4.67 4.65 -4.93
CA ILE A 55 4.36 5.31 -6.21
C ILE A 55 5.04 6.67 -6.25
N GLY A 56 5.63 6.99 -7.41
CA GLY A 56 6.47 8.17 -7.56
C GLY A 56 7.87 7.93 -7.00
N LEU A 57 8.85 7.81 -7.89
CA LEU A 57 10.21 7.42 -7.59
C LEU A 57 11.21 8.53 -7.89
N LEU A 58 12.19 8.65 -7.00
CA LEU A 58 13.30 9.58 -7.21
C LEU A 58 14.29 9.03 -8.22
N GLU A 59 14.94 9.94 -8.98
CA GLU A 59 16.00 9.57 -9.92
C GLU A 59 17.38 9.60 -9.26
N ASP A 60 17.64 10.59 -8.37
CA ASP A 60 18.98 10.87 -7.84
C ASP A 60 19.01 11.76 -6.58
N GLN A 61 17.97 11.76 -5.73
CA GLN A 61 17.93 12.64 -4.56
C GLN A 61 18.41 11.98 -3.27
N GLU A 62 19.20 12.74 -2.48
CA GLU A 62 19.70 12.29 -1.18
C GLU A 62 18.64 12.30 -0.09
N ASP A 63 17.67 13.23 -0.12
CA ASP A 63 16.72 13.46 0.98
C ASP A 63 15.60 12.43 1.09
N GLY A 64 15.37 11.63 0.03
CA GLY A 64 14.25 10.68 -0.03
C GLY A 64 12.91 11.36 -0.30
N ARG A 65 11.82 10.57 -0.30
CA ARG A 65 10.47 11.08 -0.51
C ARG A 65 9.92 11.67 0.80
N ARG A 66 9.30 12.86 0.72
CA ARG A 66 8.69 13.51 1.90
C ARG A 66 7.58 12.66 2.52
N CYS A 67 6.81 11.91 1.73
CA CYS A 67 5.77 11.03 2.23
C CYS A 67 6.31 9.95 3.16
N ASP A 68 7.48 9.37 2.85
CA ASP A 68 8.12 8.36 3.71
C ASP A 68 8.56 8.98 5.04
N ALA A 69 9.14 10.19 5.01
CA ALA A 69 9.55 10.90 6.22
C ALA A 69 8.36 11.19 7.14
N LEU A 70 7.26 11.71 6.59
CA LEU A 70 6.03 11.96 7.35
C LEU A 70 5.40 10.67 7.88
N ALA A 71 5.39 9.60 7.09
CA ALA A 71 4.92 8.29 7.55
C ALA A 71 5.75 7.77 8.72
N HIS A 72 7.09 7.95 8.70
CA HIS A 72 7.94 7.64 9.85
C HIS A 72 7.54 8.41 11.11
N GLU A 73 7.23 9.69 11.00
CA GLU A 73 6.84 10.55 12.12
C GLU A 73 5.50 10.11 12.72
N VAL A 74 4.46 9.92 11.89
CA VAL A 74 3.13 9.54 12.38
C VAL A 74 3.05 8.14 12.95
N LEU A 75 3.92 7.24 12.50
CA LEU A 75 3.95 5.84 12.97
C LEU A 75 4.74 5.63 14.26
N GLY A 76 5.65 6.55 14.61
CA GLY A 76 6.42 6.46 15.85
C GLY A 76 7.08 5.09 16.05
N PRO A 77 6.63 4.28 17.04
CA PRO A 77 7.23 2.96 17.31
C PRO A 77 7.14 1.97 16.13
N ARG A 78 6.24 2.20 15.18
CA ARG A 78 6.04 1.35 13.99
C ARG A 78 6.73 1.89 12.73
N SER A 79 7.47 2.99 12.83
CA SER A 79 8.17 3.62 11.70
C SER A 79 9.10 2.68 10.92
N ALA A 80 9.63 1.63 11.55
CA ALA A 80 10.46 0.62 10.89
C ALA A 80 9.72 -0.18 9.77
N SER A 81 8.39 -0.04 9.65
CA SER A 81 7.63 -0.61 8.54
C SER A 81 7.70 0.21 7.25
N VAL A 82 8.07 1.49 7.35
CA VAL A 82 8.23 2.37 6.18
C VAL A 82 9.63 2.22 5.61
N PHE A 83 9.72 1.83 4.35
CA PHE A 83 11.00 1.70 3.65
C PHE A 83 11.18 2.86 2.68
N THR A 84 12.37 3.44 2.65
CA THR A 84 12.73 4.33 1.54
C THR A 84 12.90 3.49 0.27
N PRO A 85 12.09 3.71 -0.77
CA PRO A 85 12.21 2.96 -2.01
C PRO A 85 13.56 3.24 -2.69
N PRO A 86 14.05 2.30 -3.52
CA PRO A 86 15.20 2.54 -4.37
C PRO A 86 14.89 3.66 -5.39
N VAL A 87 15.95 4.32 -5.89
CA VAL A 87 15.79 5.17 -7.08
C VAL A 87 15.29 4.35 -8.27
N ARG A 88 14.53 4.95 -9.18
CA ARG A 88 13.87 4.26 -10.31
C ARG A 88 14.80 3.32 -11.09
N GLU A 89 16.02 3.75 -11.42
CA GLU A 89 16.97 2.88 -12.11
C GLU A 89 17.36 1.63 -11.29
N ALA A 90 17.39 1.75 -9.96
CA ALA A 90 17.78 0.64 -9.09
C ALA A 90 16.67 -0.42 -8.96
N THR A 91 15.37 -0.04 -9.04
CA THR A 91 14.25 -1.00 -9.00
C THR A 91 14.31 -2.00 -10.15
N ARG A 92 14.83 -1.58 -11.30
CA ARG A 92 14.94 -2.39 -12.52
C ARG A 92 16.15 -3.34 -12.55
N LYS A 93 16.91 -3.45 -11.45
CA LYS A 93 18.09 -4.33 -11.36
C LYS A 93 17.73 -5.66 -10.72
N ARG A 94 17.87 -6.74 -11.47
CA ARG A 94 17.54 -8.11 -11.03
C ARG A 94 18.42 -8.66 -9.89
N ARG A 95 19.56 -8.02 -9.56
CA ARG A 95 20.50 -8.51 -8.55
C ARG A 95 20.75 -7.44 -7.51
N TYR A 96 20.58 -7.77 -6.25
CA TYR A 96 20.83 -6.87 -5.14
C TYR A 96 22.14 -6.09 -5.20
N PRO A 97 23.33 -6.71 -5.48
CA PRO A 97 24.58 -5.94 -5.56
C PRO A 97 24.58 -4.91 -6.70
N ALA A 98 23.86 -5.16 -7.79
CA ALA A 98 23.75 -4.20 -8.90
C ALA A 98 22.80 -3.06 -8.53
N ALA A 99 21.62 -3.37 -7.97
CA ALA A 99 20.67 -2.40 -7.46
C ALA A 99 21.31 -1.49 -6.41
N LYS A 100 22.00 -2.07 -5.44
CA LYS A 100 22.70 -1.34 -4.38
C LYS A 100 23.72 -0.35 -4.94
N ARG A 101 24.59 -0.77 -5.87
CA ARG A 101 25.58 0.12 -6.49
C ARG A 101 24.94 1.28 -7.25
N VAL A 102 23.82 1.01 -7.96
CA VAL A 102 23.09 2.06 -8.68
C VAL A 102 22.49 3.05 -7.68
N ASN A 103 21.83 2.54 -6.64
CA ASN A 103 21.21 3.36 -5.61
C ASN A 103 22.26 4.25 -4.90
N GLU A 104 23.37 3.66 -4.45
CA GLU A 104 24.46 4.39 -3.79
C GLU A 104 25.06 5.48 -4.69
N ARG A 105 25.27 5.18 -5.99
CA ARG A 105 25.83 6.14 -6.94
C ARG A 105 24.89 7.35 -7.16
N LYS A 106 23.57 7.11 -7.21
CA LYS A 106 22.58 8.13 -7.57
C LYS A 106 22.05 8.92 -6.37
N SER A 107 21.85 8.27 -5.24
CA SER A 107 21.24 8.88 -4.06
C SER A 107 22.20 9.08 -2.88
N GLY A 108 23.45 8.61 -2.98
CA GLY A 108 24.35 8.59 -1.83
C GLY A 108 23.96 7.59 -0.72
N ARG A 109 22.81 6.91 -0.88
CA ARG A 109 22.24 6.03 0.16
C ARG A 109 22.42 4.56 -0.15
N GLY A 110 22.65 3.77 0.89
CA GLY A 110 22.59 2.31 0.81
C GLY A 110 21.19 1.82 0.47
N LEU A 111 21.11 0.60 -0.05
CA LEU A 111 19.84 -0.09 -0.31
C LEU A 111 19.68 -1.23 0.70
N SER A 112 18.57 -1.27 1.44
CA SER A 112 18.26 -2.40 2.31
C SER A 112 17.83 -3.62 1.48
N LYS A 113 18.01 -4.83 2.03
CA LYS A 113 17.50 -6.04 1.38
C LYS A 113 15.97 -6.07 1.33
N GLN A 114 15.31 -5.47 2.30
CA GLN A 114 13.84 -5.36 2.36
C GLN A 114 13.32 -4.45 1.24
N ALA A 115 13.90 -3.25 1.08
CA ALA A 115 13.53 -2.37 -0.03
C ALA A 115 13.85 -2.98 -1.42
N PHE A 116 14.91 -3.79 -1.51
CA PHE A 116 15.19 -4.53 -2.74
C PHE A 116 14.18 -5.65 -2.99
N ALA A 117 13.67 -6.33 -1.96
CA ALA A 117 12.73 -7.43 -2.11
C ALA A 117 11.38 -7.00 -2.73
N ILE A 118 11.00 -5.73 -2.57
CA ILE A 118 9.77 -5.18 -3.17
C ILE A 118 10.03 -4.46 -4.50
N SER A 119 11.28 -4.46 -5.01
CA SER A 119 11.65 -3.70 -6.22
C SER A 119 10.93 -4.17 -7.47
N ASP A 120 10.64 -5.46 -7.58
CA ASP A 120 9.91 -6.00 -8.73
C ASP A 120 8.48 -5.47 -8.74
N GLY A 121 7.75 -5.50 -7.60
CA GLY A 121 6.42 -4.92 -7.46
C GLY A 121 6.41 -3.40 -7.71
N ILE A 122 7.42 -2.67 -7.19
CA ILE A 122 7.57 -1.23 -7.47
C ILE A 122 7.71 -0.99 -8.98
N SER A 123 8.54 -1.80 -9.66
CA SER A 123 8.79 -1.65 -11.11
C SER A 123 7.53 -1.94 -11.92
N GLU A 124 6.76 -2.97 -11.56
CA GLU A 124 5.50 -3.32 -12.22
C GLU A 124 4.47 -2.18 -12.12
N VAL A 125 4.28 -1.60 -10.93
CA VAL A 125 3.34 -0.48 -10.73
C VAL A 125 3.83 0.78 -11.45
N ASP A 126 5.13 1.08 -11.38
CA ASP A 126 5.74 2.23 -12.06
C ASP A 126 5.53 2.12 -13.59
N GLU A 127 5.75 0.94 -14.17
CA GLU A 127 5.54 0.68 -15.60
C GLU A 127 4.07 0.75 -16.00
N LEU A 128 3.17 0.19 -15.20
CA LEU A 128 1.72 0.28 -15.44
C LEU A 128 1.29 1.76 -15.48
N LEU A 129 1.66 2.55 -14.47
CA LEU A 129 1.25 3.94 -14.36
C LEU A 129 1.88 4.84 -15.43
N GLN A 130 3.04 4.50 -15.97
CA GLN A 130 3.63 5.23 -17.09
C GLN A 130 2.90 4.95 -18.41
N ASN A 131 2.42 3.73 -18.61
CA ASN A 131 1.86 3.29 -19.89
C ASN A 131 0.33 3.33 -19.98
N VAL A 132 -0.38 3.37 -18.82
CA VAL A 132 -1.84 3.31 -18.74
C VAL A 132 -2.37 4.54 -17.96
N PRO A 133 -2.73 5.63 -18.64
CA PRO A 133 -3.22 6.85 -17.99
C PRO A 133 -4.47 6.64 -17.13
N GLU A 134 -5.34 5.70 -17.50
CA GLU A 134 -6.56 5.36 -16.76
C GLU A 134 -6.22 4.78 -15.39
N ALA A 135 -5.15 3.99 -15.29
CA ALA A 135 -4.69 3.44 -14.02
C ALA A 135 -4.22 4.54 -13.04
N ARG A 136 -3.66 5.65 -13.56
CA ARG A 136 -3.26 6.80 -12.71
C ARG A 136 -4.42 7.44 -11.95
N ALA A 137 -5.62 7.38 -12.50
CA ALA A 137 -6.81 7.94 -11.85
C ALA A 137 -7.35 7.03 -10.74
N ALA A 138 -7.15 5.73 -10.86
CA ALA A 138 -7.71 4.72 -9.96
C ALA A 138 -6.72 4.24 -8.88
N LEU A 139 -5.41 4.10 -9.22
CA LEU A 139 -4.39 3.61 -8.29
C LEU A 139 -3.77 4.73 -7.46
N ALA A 140 -3.58 4.46 -6.17
CA ALA A 140 -2.81 5.33 -5.28
C ALA A 140 -2.00 4.50 -4.27
N GLU A 141 -0.80 5.00 -3.95
CA GLU A 141 -0.01 4.46 -2.86
C GLU A 141 -0.72 4.67 -1.53
N SER A 142 -0.76 3.63 -0.74
CA SER A 142 -1.17 3.67 0.65
C SER A 142 -0.22 2.81 1.49
N HIS A 143 -0.33 2.91 2.81
CA HIS A 143 0.49 2.13 3.71
C HIS A 143 -0.39 1.58 4.83
N PRO A 144 -0.47 0.25 5.02
CA PRO A 144 -1.38 -0.37 5.98
C PRO A 144 -1.23 0.16 7.40
N GLU A 145 0.01 0.31 7.90
CA GLU A 145 0.25 0.83 9.24
C GLU A 145 -0.20 2.30 9.39
N VAL A 146 -0.11 3.12 8.34
CA VAL A 146 -0.66 4.50 8.33
C VAL A 146 -2.19 4.45 8.40
N CYS A 147 -2.82 3.56 7.66
CA CYS A 147 -4.27 3.36 7.73
C CYS A 147 -4.70 2.87 9.13
N PHE A 148 -4.03 1.87 9.69
CA PHE A 148 -4.32 1.41 11.05
C PHE A 148 -4.10 2.51 12.11
N ARG A 149 -3.03 3.30 11.99
CA ARG A 149 -2.77 4.47 12.84
C ARG A 149 -3.91 5.47 12.77
N ALA A 150 -4.43 5.72 11.57
CA ALA A 150 -5.54 6.63 11.33
C ALA A 150 -6.86 6.10 11.92
N LEU A 151 -7.13 4.79 11.80
CA LEU A 151 -8.33 4.16 12.38
C LEU A 151 -8.26 4.05 13.89
N ALA A 152 -7.10 3.75 14.47
CA ALA A 152 -6.91 3.62 15.91
C ALA A 152 -6.92 4.96 16.65
N GLY A 153 -6.60 6.07 15.96
CA GLY A 153 -6.44 7.39 16.56
C GLY A 153 -5.12 7.60 17.32
N GLU A 154 -4.34 6.54 17.54
CA GLU A 154 -3.05 6.53 18.26
C GLU A 154 -2.07 5.53 17.64
N PRO A 155 -0.76 5.68 17.84
CA PRO A 155 0.21 4.73 17.35
C PRO A 155 0.01 3.33 17.90
N LEU A 156 0.12 2.30 17.05
CA LEU A 156 0.03 0.91 17.47
C LEU A 156 1.30 0.48 18.24
N GLU A 157 1.14 -0.26 19.31
CA GLU A 157 2.26 -0.66 20.15
C GLU A 157 2.95 -1.94 19.64
N HIS A 158 2.18 -2.90 19.13
CA HIS A 158 2.67 -4.23 18.84
C HIS A 158 2.87 -4.47 17.33
N SER A 159 3.89 -5.26 16.99
CA SER A 159 4.12 -5.72 15.62
C SER A 159 2.97 -6.60 15.14
N LYS A 160 2.52 -6.43 13.88
CA LYS A 160 1.49 -7.24 13.24
C LYS A 160 1.78 -8.76 13.28
N LYS A 161 3.04 -9.14 13.37
CA LYS A 161 3.50 -10.55 13.47
C LYS A 161 3.32 -11.18 14.87
N LYS A 162 2.79 -10.42 15.85
CA LYS A 162 2.51 -10.91 17.20
C LYS A 162 1.01 -10.92 17.46
N ALA A 163 0.54 -11.84 18.31
CA ALA A 163 -0.88 -11.95 18.68
C ALA A 163 -1.47 -10.63 19.20
N GLY A 164 -0.71 -9.87 20.02
CA GLY A 164 -1.12 -8.54 20.48
C GLY A 164 -1.32 -7.57 19.31
N GLY A 165 -0.42 -7.55 18.34
CA GLY A 165 -0.51 -6.68 17.17
C GLY A 165 -1.65 -7.07 16.23
N TYR A 166 -1.93 -8.37 16.07
CA TYR A 166 -3.13 -8.84 15.39
C TYR A 166 -4.40 -8.32 16.10
N ALA A 167 -4.47 -8.49 17.41
CA ALA A 167 -5.63 -8.04 18.18
C ALA A 167 -5.85 -6.52 18.16
N GLU A 168 -4.77 -5.71 18.13
CA GLU A 168 -4.85 -4.25 17.97
C GLU A 168 -5.50 -3.88 16.62
N ARG A 169 -5.04 -4.47 15.54
CA ARG A 169 -5.55 -4.19 14.18
C ARG A 169 -6.99 -4.65 14.00
N MET A 170 -7.33 -5.83 14.53
CA MET A 170 -8.72 -6.31 14.54
C MET A 170 -9.67 -5.38 15.32
N ARG A 171 -9.22 -4.83 16.46
CA ARG A 171 -10.02 -3.84 17.19
C ARG A 171 -10.18 -2.54 16.41
N ALA A 172 -9.11 -2.04 15.76
CA ALA A 172 -9.18 -0.84 14.95
C ALA A 172 -10.16 -1.02 13.78
N LEU A 173 -10.10 -2.14 13.07
CA LEU A 173 -11.05 -2.49 12.02
C LEU A 173 -12.48 -2.58 12.55
N ALA A 174 -12.73 -3.32 13.63
CA ALA A 174 -14.06 -3.48 14.21
C ALA A 174 -14.65 -2.16 14.73
N SER A 175 -13.82 -1.23 15.18
CA SER A 175 -14.26 0.10 15.58
C SER A 175 -14.63 0.99 14.40
N PHE A 176 -14.02 0.77 13.26
CA PHE A 176 -14.31 1.50 12.01
C PHE A 176 -15.56 0.94 11.31
N ASP A 177 -15.65 -0.38 11.18
CA ASP A 177 -16.78 -1.08 10.57
C ASP A 177 -16.97 -2.45 11.27
N PRO A 178 -18.14 -2.72 11.87
CA PRO A 178 -18.43 -4.02 12.50
C PRO A 178 -18.31 -5.23 11.55
N ASP A 179 -18.46 -5.02 10.25
CA ASP A 179 -18.34 -6.06 9.23
C ASP A 179 -16.88 -6.32 8.81
N ALA A 180 -15.91 -5.52 9.31
CA ALA A 180 -14.50 -5.70 8.93
C ALA A 180 -13.89 -7.00 9.49
N PRO A 181 -14.13 -7.47 10.72
CA PRO A 181 -13.64 -8.78 11.16
C PRO A 181 -14.17 -9.97 10.35
N PRO A 182 -15.47 -10.09 10.01
CA PRO A 182 -15.95 -11.07 9.06
C PRO A 182 -15.29 -10.97 7.68
N THR A 183 -15.02 -9.75 7.20
CA THR A 183 -14.31 -9.51 5.93
C THR A 183 -12.89 -10.07 5.96
N VAL A 184 -12.14 -9.90 7.06
CA VAL A 184 -10.81 -10.50 7.23
C VAL A 184 -10.88 -12.02 7.13
N GLN A 185 -11.87 -12.64 7.76
CA GLN A 185 -12.07 -14.08 7.68
C GLN A 185 -12.39 -14.53 6.26
N ALA A 186 -13.35 -13.88 5.58
CA ALA A 186 -13.73 -14.22 4.22
C ALA A 186 -12.57 -14.02 3.22
N ALA A 187 -11.76 -12.98 3.39
CA ALA A 187 -10.58 -12.73 2.57
C ALA A 187 -9.49 -13.80 2.79
N ALA A 188 -9.29 -14.23 4.06
CA ALA A 188 -8.36 -15.32 4.38
C ALA A 188 -8.80 -16.66 3.79
N GLU A 189 -10.10 -16.97 3.87
CA GLU A 189 -10.68 -18.19 3.27
C GLU A 189 -10.56 -18.17 1.73
N ALA A 190 -10.72 -17.01 1.09
CA ALA A 190 -10.54 -16.85 -0.35
C ALA A 190 -9.08 -16.99 -0.81
N ALA A 191 -8.12 -16.81 0.09
CA ALA A 191 -6.69 -17.00 -0.16
C ALA A 191 -6.22 -18.47 0.07
N ASP A 192 -7.14 -19.38 0.42
CA ASP A 192 -6.79 -20.79 0.70
C ASP A 192 -6.06 -21.44 -0.50
N GLY A 193 -4.93 -22.07 -0.21
CA GLY A 193 -4.05 -22.67 -1.23
C GLY A 193 -3.04 -21.71 -1.87
N ALA A 194 -3.08 -20.41 -1.56
CA ALA A 194 -2.07 -19.44 -1.96
C ALA A 194 -1.07 -19.15 -0.82
N ASP A 195 0.13 -18.67 -1.16
CA ASP A 195 1.16 -18.27 -0.17
C ASP A 195 0.91 -16.83 0.30
N VAL A 196 -0.20 -16.64 1.03
CA VAL A 196 -0.63 -15.35 1.59
C VAL A 196 -0.59 -15.45 3.11
N ALA A 197 0.18 -14.58 3.77
CA ALA A 197 0.27 -14.58 5.22
C ALA A 197 -0.90 -13.81 5.86
N VAL A 198 -1.16 -14.06 7.15
CA VAL A 198 -2.27 -13.40 7.89
C VAL A 198 -2.08 -11.89 7.94
N ASP A 199 -0.84 -11.41 8.03
CA ASP A 199 -0.54 -9.98 8.00
C ASP A 199 -0.83 -9.36 6.63
N ASP A 200 -0.57 -10.07 5.52
CA ASP A 200 -0.90 -9.59 4.16
C ASP A 200 -2.42 -9.46 3.97
N VAL A 201 -3.20 -10.39 4.53
CA VAL A 201 -4.68 -10.30 4.53
C VAL A 201 -5.15 -9.04 5.28
N LEU A 202 -4.60 -8.79 6.48
CA LEU A 202 -4.95 -7.59 7.25
C LEU A 202 -4.58 -6.31 6.51
N ASP A 203 -3.42 -6.29 5.86
CA ASP A 203 -2.91 -5.16 5.11
C ASP A 203 -3.83 -4.86 3.91
N ALA A 204 -4.16 -5.85 3.09
CA ALA A 204 -5.09 -5.67 1.98
C ALA A 204 -6.50 -5.24 2.45
N VAL A 205 -7.02 -5.82 3.55
CA VAL A 205 -8.34 -5.46 4.08
C VAL A 205 -8.39 -4.02 4.57
N VAL A 206 -7.40 -3.55 5.33
CA VAL A 206 -7.42 -2.16 5.82
C VAL A 206 -7.33 -1.16 4.67
N LEU A 207 -6.56 -1.48 3.62
CA LEU A 207 -6.49 -0.66 2.41
C LEU A 207 -7.82 -0.63 1.66
N ALA A 208 -8.51 -1.76 1.52
CA ALA A 208 -9.83 -1.82 0.91
C ALA A 208 -10.86 -0.97 1.67
N TYR A 209 -10.84 -1.02 3.00
CA TYR A 209 -11.69 -0.16 3.84
C TYR A 209 -11.30 1.32 3.74
N ALA A 210 -10.02 1.64 3.61
CA ALA A 210 -9.59 3.02 3.37
C ALA A 210 -10.00 3.53 1.97
N ALA A 211 -10.00 2.67 0.95
CA ALA A 211 -10.46 2.99 -0.39
C ALA A 211 -11.97 3.24 -0.44
N ARG A 212 -12.77 2.38 0.22
CA ARG A 212 -14.24 2.43 0.20
C ARG A 212 -14.75 3.69 0.90
N PRO A 213 -15.78 4.38 0.36
CA PRO A 213 -16.47 5.45 1.09
C PRO A 213 -16.99 4.96 2.45
N GLY A 214 -16.74 5.75 3.50
CA GLY A 214 -17.08 5.42 4.88
C GLY A 214 -16.89 6.62 5.79
N PRO A 215 -16.81 6.44 7.10
CA PRO A 215 -16.53 7.53 8.03
C PRO A 215 -15.25 8.29 7.65
N GLY A 216 -15.31 9.63 7.74
CA GLY A 216 -14.18 10.49 7.38
C GLY A 216 -13.99 10.66 5.87
N LYS A 217 -12.80 11.15 5.50
CA LYS A 217 -12.41 11.41 4.11
C LYS A 217 -10.99 10.90 3.82
N ILE A 218 -10.62 10.88 2.55
CA ILE A 218 -9.25 10.58 2.12
C ILE A 218 -8.37 11.80 2.40
N TYR A 219 -7.25 11.54 3.05
CA TYR A 219 -6.13 12.45 3.25
C TYR A 219 -4.87 11.89 2.60
N SER A 220 -3.82 12.68 2.54
CA SER A 220 -2.50 12.23 2.09
C SER A 220 -1.36 12.81 2.95
N LEU A 221 -0.26 12.09 3.00
CA LEU A 221 1.03 12.53 3.50
C LEU A 221 1.98 12.70 2.31
N PRO A 222 2.47 13.92 2.01
CA PRO A 222 1.97 15.22 2.50
C PRO A 222 0.61 15.59 1.91
N PRO A 223 -0.10 16.60 2.48
CA PRO A 223 -1.35 17.11 1.92
C PRO A 223 -1.21 17.70 0.51
N ASP A 224 -0.07 18.32 0.23
CA ASP A 224 0.31 18.83 -1.10
C ASP A 224 1.53 18.04 -1.61
N PRO A 225 1.30 16.93 -2.33
CA PRO A 225 2.37 16.03 -2.73
C PRO A 225 3.16 16.57 -3.91
N PRO A 226 4.50 16.51 -3.86
CA PRO A 226 5.30 16.70 -5.06
C PRO A 226 5.11 15.55 -6.03
N THR A 227 5.40 15.79 -7.30
CA THR A 227 5.45 14.74 -8.33
C THR A 227 6.89 14.36 -8.64
N ASP A 228 7.09 13.13 -9.09
CA ASP A 228 8.36 12.66 -9.63
C ASP A 228 8.58 13.13 -11.08
N ALA A 229 9.65 12.65 -11.71
CA ALA A 229 10.01 13.01 -13.09
C ALA A 229 8.98 12.53 -14.13
N GLU A 230 8.18 11.50 -13.82
CA GLU A 230 7.12 10.96 -14.68
C GLU A 230 5.74 11.58 -14.39
N GLY A 231 5.70 12.56 -13.47
CA GLY A 231 4.47 13.24 -13.04
C GLY A 231 3.62 12.41 -12.08
N LEU A 232 4.17 11.35 -11.48
CA LEU A 232 3.47 10.54 -10.48
C LEU A 232 3.57 11.20 -9.11
N PRO A 233 2.45 11.34 -8.36
CA PRO A 233 2.47 11.99 -7.05
C PRO A 233 3.15 11.12 -6.01
N MET A 234 4.12 11.68 -5.28
CA MET A 234 4.79 11.04 -4.15
C MET A 234 4.00 11.28 -2.86
N ARG A 235 3.04 10.43 -2.58
CA ARG A 235 2.15 10.55 -1.42
C ARG A 235 1.69 9.19 -0.92
N ILE A 236 1.40 9.11 0.39
CA ILE A 236 0.71 7.98 1.02
C ILE A 236 -0.70 8.44 1.36
N VAL A 237 -1.73 7.79 0.79
CA VAL A 237 -3.13 8.14 1.08
C VAL A 237 -3.70 7.25 2.18
N TYR A 238 -4.63 7.81 2.96
CA TYR A 238 -5.32 7.12 4.05
C TYR A 238 -6.69 7.74 4.31
N ARG A 239 -7.60 7.00 4.92
CA ARG A 239 -8.90 7.50 5.35
C ARG A 239 -8.91 7.76 6.84
N ALA A 240 -9.42 8.93 7.25
CA ALA A 240 -9.55 9.30 8.66
C ALA A 240 -10.69 10.29 8.88
N LEU A 241 -11.14 10.43 10.12
CA LEU A 241 -12.06 11.50 10.54
C LEU A 241 -11.35 12.85 10.52
N GLU A 242 -10.10 12.90 10.95
CA GLU A 242 -9.22 14.07 10.96
C GLU A 242 -7.86 13.70 10.38
N SER A 243 -7.13 14.71 9.84
CA SER A 243 -5.78 14.47 9.32
C SER A 243 -4.84 14.02 10.43
N LEU A 244 -3.94 13.08 10.10
CA LEU A 244 -2.81 12.77 10.98
C LEU A 244 -1.92 14.01 11.15
N PRO A 245 -1.28 14.17 12.33
CA PRO A 245 -0.35 15.29 12.54
C PRO A 245 0.84 15.17 11.57
N GLU A 246 1.31 16.34 11.08
CA GLU A 246 2.56 16.45 10.30
C GLU A 246 3.74 16.66 11.23
#